data_bb5ed041d675c68e31858dca747b75bf
#
_entry.id   bb5ed041d675c68e31858dca747b75bf
#
_cell.length_a   1.000
_cell.length_b   1.000
_cell.length_c   1.000
_cell.angle_alpha   90.00
_cell.angle_beta   90.00
_cell.angle_gamma   90.00
#
_symmetry.space_group_name_H-M   'P 1'
#
loop_
_entity.id
_entity.type
_entity.pdbx_description
1 polymer ?
#
loop_
_entity_poly.entity_id
_entity_poly.type
_entity_poly.pdbx_seq_one_letter_code
_entity_poly.pdbx_strand_id
1 'polypeptide(L)'
;MAGKLKLSMMVGDYEIVRALKDGTVKPKGIELVVADYPGTRAIHDKVAAGSACDINEFNGGAYVVQKHRGRHDFTAIPVFLHRRFRLGFIYLNKAKGIAKPTDLIGRRVGCRTLGAAANYWMRGHLEEDHAVPHRAVTWVIESDDDASRQAPSDLKIERVPRGRNVEEMLLEGAVDAMIAPNVTRMIGEGDARAARLFPNYAELEADYYRRTGFFPIMHVTTVPAEIVARHPWMVESLVLAFEEAKQLAYRRLADPRNVPLAWYRTYWEEERALLGPDPWEFGLSDLNKRNYGTLVRWVHAQVLTGSCPKLEDLFPKEAFQLELPRARGIDYKF
;
A
#
# COMPACT_ATOMS: atom_id res chain seq x y z
N MET A 1 -39.78 -8.28 2.93
CA MET A 1 -38.33 -8.28 3.25
C MET A 1 -37.72 -7.11 2.49
N ALA A 2 -37.03 -6.19 3.15
CA ALA A 2 -36.27 -5.16 2.44
C ALA A 2 -35.25 -5.83 1.53
N GLY A 3 -35.15 -5.38 0.26
CA GLY A 3 -34.18 -5.91 -0.69
C GLY A 3 -32.75 -5.68 -0.19
N LYS A 4 -31.81 -6.56 -0.62
CA LYS A 4 -30.38 -6.38 -0.31
C LYS A 4 -29.86 -5.09 -0.96
N LEU A 5 -28.95 -4.40 -0.27
CA LEU A 5 -28.20 -3.28 -0.86
C LEU A 5 -27.26 -3.86 -1.94
N LYS A 6 -27.44 -3.45 -3.20
CA LYS A 6 -26.61 -3.91 -4.31
C LYS A 6 -25.42 -2.99 -4.47
N LEU A 7 -24.18 -3.54 -4.37
CA LEU A 7 -22.93 -2.81 -4.50
C LEU A 7 -21.98 -3.52 -5.45
N SER A 8 -21.31 -2.75 -6.29
CA SER A 8 -20.24 -3.21 -7.15
C SER A 8 -18.88 -3.14 -6.45
N MET A 9 -17.98 -4.11 -6.69
CA MET A 9 -16.66 -4.17 -6.06
C MET A 9 -15.55 -4.40 -7.09
N MET A 10 -14.49 -3.59 -6.99
CA MET A 10 -13.27 -3.72 -7.79
C MET A 10 -12.04 -3.62 -6.88
N VAL A 11 -11.43 -4.74 -6.57
CA VAL A 11 -10.24 -4.86 -5.72
C VAL A 11 -9.23 -5.80 -6.34
N GLY A 12 -7.98 -5.78 -5.87
CA GLY A 12 -6.91 -6.65 -6.33
C GLY A 12 -7.26 -8.14 -6.25
N ASP A 13 -6.50 -8.94 -6.98
CA ASP A 13 -6.68 -10.40 -7.00
C ASP A 13 -5.78 -11.06 -5.96
N TYR A 14 -6.11 -10.83 -4.68
CA TYR A 14 -5.39 -11.35 -3.53
C TYR A 14 -6.09 -12.58 -2.94
N GLU A 15 -5.32 -13.52 -2.42
CA GLU A 15 -5.89 -14.69 -1.73
C GLU A 15 -6.83 -14.28 -0.57
N ILE A 16 -6.50 -13.20 0.16
CA ILE A 16 -7.30 -12.68 1.29
C ILE A 16 -8.68 -12.12 0.90
N VAL A 17 -8.96 -11.91 -0.39
CA VAL A 17 -10.28 -11.46 -0.89
C VAL A 17 -10.98 -12.51 -1.76
N ARG A 18 -10.33 -13.63 -2.02
CA ARG A 18 -10.83 -14.66 -2.93
C ARG A 18 -12.23 -15.14 -2.59
N ALA A 19 -12.47 -15.45 -1.30
CA ALA A 19 -13.76 -15.95 -0.84
C ALA A 19 -14.92 -14.94 -1.00
N LEU A 20 -14.63 -13.63 -1.03
CA LEU A 20 -15.60 -12.61 -1.41
C LEU A 20 -15.84 -12.58 -2.92
N LYS A 21 -14.78 -12.73 -3.72
CA LYS A 21 -14.87 -12.66 -5.18
C LYS A 21 -15.61 -13.86 -5.78
N ASP A 22 -15.44 -15.04 -5.21
CA ASP A 22 -16.11 -16.26 -5.67
C ASP A 22 -17.49 -16.50 -5.01
N GLY A 23 -17.89 -15.61 -4.08
CA GLY A 23 -19.18 -15.67 -3.40
C GLY A 23 -19.28 -16.69 -2.28
N THR A 24 -18.18 -17.31 -1.86
CA THR A 24 -18.11 -18.20 -0.67
C THR A 24 -18.45 -17.40 0.59
N VAL A 25 -17.93 -16.17 0.71
CA VAL A 25 -18.29 -15.22 1.75
C VAL A 25 -19.20 -14.14 1.17
N LYS A 26 -20.27 -13.80 1.89
CA LYS A 26 -21.25 -12.79 1.46
C LYS A 26 -21.48 -11.79 2.60
N PRO A 27 -21.28 -10.49 2.38
CA PRO A 27 -21.57 -9.50 3.40
C PRO A 27 -23.08 -9.49 3.71
N LYS A 28 -23.41 -9.38 4.99
CA LYS A 28 -24.80 -9.44 5.47
C LYS A 28 -25.61 -8.24 4.95
N GLY A 29 -26.76 -8.49 4.34
CA GLY A 29 -27.63 -7.45 3.80
C GLY A 29 -27.14 -6.80 2.50
N ILE A 30 -26.03 -7.24 1.93
CA ILE A 30 -25.45 -6.72 0.69
C ILE A 30 -25.47 -7.80 -0.38
N GLU A 31 -25.82 -7.43 -1.60
CA GLU A 31 -25.59 -8.18 -2.82
C GLU A 31 -24.35 -7.60 -3.50
N LEU A 32 -23.25 -8.37 -3.48
CA LEU A 32 -21.98 -7.92 -4.03
C LEU A 32 -21.84 -8.34 -5.50
N VAL A 33 -21.60 -7.37 -6.38
CA VAL A 33 -21.30 -7.58 -7.79
C VAL A 33 -19.81 -7.34 -8.01
N VAL A 34 -19.07 -8.41 -8.24
CA VAL A 34 -17.61 -8.33 -8.42
C VAL A 34 -17.32 -7.99 -9.88
N ALA A 35 -16.58 -6.90 -10.08
CA ALA A 35 -16.09 -6.48 -11.40
C ALA A 35 -14.73 -7.16 -11.70
N ASP A 36 -14.42 -7.28 -13.00
CA ASP A 36 -13.14 -7.78 -13.46
C ASP A 36 -11.96 -6.94 -12.92
N TYR A 37 -10.85 -7.60 -12.63
CA TYR A 37 -9.64 -6.96 -12.18
C TYR A 37 -8.77 -6.48 -13.35
N PRO A 38 -8.74 -5.18 -13.65
CA PRO A 38 -7.98 -4.65 -14.79
C PRO A 38 -6.50 -4.38 -14.44
N GLY A 39 -6.07 -4.75 -13.24
CA GLY A 39 -4.77 -4.38 -12.65
C GLY A 39 -4.86 -3.21 -11.67
N THR A 40 -4.03 -3.23 -10.64
CA THR A 40 -4.06 -2.26 -9.53
C THR A 40 -4.00 -0.80 -10.00
N ARG A 41 -3.15 -0.49 -10.98
CA ARG A 41 -3.02 0.87 -11.51
C ARG A 41 -4.33 1.37 -12.13
N ALA A 42 -4.96 0.52 -12.95
CA ALA A 42 -6.22 0.89 -13.61
C ALA A 42 -7.36 1.12 -12.60
N ILE A 43 -7.40 0.37 -11.49
CA ILE A 43 -8.35 0.65 -10.41
C ILE A 43 -8.09 2.04 -9.82
N HIS A 44 -6.83 2.33 -9.46
CA HIS A 44 -6.47 3.62 -8.86
C HIS A 44 -6.81 4.80 -9.79
N ASP A 45 -6.53 4.67 -11.08
CA ASP A 45 -6.84 5.71 -12.08
C ASP A 45 -8.37 5.92 -12.20
N LYS A 46 -9.18 4.85 -12.17
CA LYS A 46 -10.65 4.95 -12.16
C LYS A 46 -11.19 5.61 -10.90
N VAL A 47 -10.68 5.24 -9.72
CA VAL A 47 -11.07 5.88 -8.44
C VAL A 47 -10.73 7.37 -8.47
N ALA A 48 -9.52 7.71 -8.91
CA ALA A 48 -9.09 9.10 -9.04
C ALA A 48 -9.98 9.91 -10.00
N ALA A 49 -10.46 9.29 -11.08
CA ALA A 49 -11.35 9.90 -12.06
C ALA A 49 -12.83 9.92 -11.63
N GLY A 50 -13.21 9.28 -10.53
CA GLY A 50 -14.61 9.17 -10.10
C GLY A 50 -15.46 8.19 -10.92
N SER A 51 -14.84 7.27 -11.67
CA SER A 51 -15.49 6.31 -12.57
C SER A 51 -15.32 4.85 -12.12
N ALA A 52 -15.14 4.62 -10.84
CA ALA A 52 -14.93 3.30 -10.26
C ALA A 52 -16.24 2.61 -9.82
N CYS A 53 -16.13 1.39 -9.31
CA CYS A 53 -17.22 0.70 -8.61
C CYS A 53 -17.56 1.36 -7.28
N ASP A 54 -18.57 0.83 -6.56
CA ASP A 54 -18.92 1.34 -5.23
C ASP A 54 -17.83 1.01 -4.21
N ILE A 55 -17.27 -0.19 -4.24
CA ILE A 55 -16.21 -0.64 -3.34
C ILE A 55 -14.92 -0.80 -4.15
N ASN A 56 -13.89 -0.07 -3.77
CA ASN A 56 -12.63 -0.07 -4.52
C ASN A 56 -11.41 -0.15 -3.61
N GLU A 57 -10.36 -0.82 -4.09
CA GLU A 57 -9.03 -0.65 -3.55
C GLU A 57 -8.41 0.63 -4.08
N PHE A 58 -7.83 1.45 -3.19
CA PHE A 58 -7.19 2.69 -3.59
C PHE A 58 -5.86 2.91 -2.87
N ASN A 59 -4.92 3.58 -3.54
CA ASN A 59 -3.64 3.95 -2.98
C ASN A 59 -3.80 4.84 -1.75
N GLY A 60 -3.27 4.41 -0.59
CA GLY A 60 -3.46 5.11 0.68
C GLY A 60 -2.88 6.52 0.71
N GLY A 61 -1.75 6.75 0.04
CA GLY A 61 -1.16 8.10 -0.05
C GLY A 61 -1.97 9.00 -0.97
N ALA A 62 -2.39 8.52 -2.14
CA ALA A 62 -3.24 9.27 -3.07
C ALA A 62 -4.61 9.58 -2.42
N TYR A 63 -5.15 8.66 -1.62
CA TYR A 63 -6.37 8.90 -0.85
C TYR A 63 -6.23 10.10 0.09
N VAL A 64 -5.16 10.16 0.88
CA VAL A 64 -4.87 11.29 1.77
C VAL A 64 -4.78 12.61 1.00
N VAL A 65 -4.06 12.62 -0.13
CA VAL A 65 -3.94 13.82 -0.98
C VAL A 65 -5.30 14.26 -1.52
N GLN A 66 -6.14 13.35 -2.01
CA GLN A 66 -7.45 13.70 -2.54
C GLN A 66 -8.42 14.20 -1.47
N LYS A 67 -8.41 13.59 -0.28
CA LYS A 67 -9.21 14.08 0.87
C LYS A 67 -8.78 15.49 1.30
N HIS A 68 -7.48 15.75 1.36
CA HIS A 68 -6.94 17.08 1.66
C HIS A 68 -7.36 18.13 0.62
N ARG A 69 -7.56 17.73 -0.64
CA ARG A 69 -8.09 18.59 -1.72
C ARG A 69 -9.60 18.83 -1.66
N GLY A 70 -10.28 18.33 -0.65
CA GLY A 70 -11.72 18.50 -0.48
C GLY A 70 -12.58 17.49 -1.24
N ARG A 71 -12.02 16.36 -1.70
CA ARG A 71 -12.81 15.26 -2.24
C ARG A 71 -13.53 14.52 -1.12
N HIS A 72 -14.84 14.72 -1.02
CA HIS A 72 -15.67 14.15 0.05
C HIS A 72 -16.74 13.15 -0.48
N ASP A 73 -16.75 12.89 -1.79
CA ASP A 73 -17.67 11.96 -2.46
C ASP A 73 -17.43 10.48 -2.06
N PHE A 74 -16.27 10.16 -1.51
CA PHE A 74 -15.93 8.82 -1.02
C PHE A 74 -15.19 8.88 0.33
N THR A 75 -15.25 7.78 1.06
CA THR A 75 -14.55 7.58 2.34
C THR A 75 -13.88 6.21 2.36
N ALA A 76 -12.89 6.01 3.23
CA ALA A 76 -12.26 4.71 3.42
C ALA A 76 -12.96 3.90 4.52
N ILE A 77 -13.03 2.58 4.33
CA ILE A 77 -13.30 1.63 5.42
C ILE A 77 -11.98 0.97 5.85
N PRO A 78 -11.84 0.53 7.10
CA PRO A 78 -10.55 0.05 7.63
C PRO A 78 -10.23 -1.39 7.18
N VAL A 79 -10.18 -1.58 5.87
CA VAL A 79 -9.77 -2.80 5.17
C VAL A 79 -8.54 -2.47 4.36
N PHE A 80 -7.41 -3.05 4.73
CA PHE A 80 -6.08 -2.73 4.18
C PHE A 80 -5.57 -3.91 3.36
N LEU A 81 -6.00 -4.00 2.10
CA LEU A 81 -5.77 -5.15 1.23
C LEU A 81 -4.31 -5.31 0.78
N HIS A 82 -3.55 -4.22 0.78
CA HIS A 82 -2.14 -4.27 0.41
C HIS A 82 -1.26 -3.68 1.51
N ARG A 83 -0.37 -4.52 2.04
CA ARG A 83 0.71 -4.14 2.96
C ARG A 83 2.02 -4.66 2.38
N ARG A 84 3.12 -3.93 2.58
CA ARG A 84 4.44 -4.38 2.12
C ARG A 84 5.57 -3.59 2.75
N PHE A 85 6.61 -4.28 3.19
CA PHE A 85 7.90 -3.67 3.46
C PHE A 85 8.54 -3.15 2.17
N ARG A 86 9.42 -2.15 2.26
CA ARG A 86 9.83 -1.39 1.06
C ARG A 86 11.32 -1.18 0.88
N LEU A 87 12.17 -1.49 1.84
CA LEU A 87 13.62 -1.27 1.72
C LEU A 87 14.23 -2.07 0.58
N GLY A 88 13.75 -3.29 0.34
CA GLY A 88 14.19 -4.13 -0.77
C GLY A 88 13.84 -3.62 -2.18
N PHE A 89 13.11 -2.49 -2.29
CA PHE A 89 12.66 -1.92 -3.57
C PHE A 89 13.35 -0.60 -3.93
N ILE A 90 14.49 -0.32 -3.32
CA ILE A 90 15.37 0.81 -3.66
C ILE A 90 16.57 0.25 -4.41
N TYR A 91 16.70 0.66 -5.66
CA TYR A 91 17.71 0.13 -6.60
C TYR A 91 18.69 1.22 -7.00
N LEU A 92 19.90 0.84 -7.31
CA LEU A 92 21.00 1.73 -7.74
C LEU A 92 21.70 1.22 -8.99
N ASN A 93 22.30 2.17 -9.73
CA ASN A 93 23.32 1.86 -10.70
C ASN A 93 24.67 1.71 -9.99
N LYS A 94 25.29 0.53 -10.09
CA LYS A 94 26.57 0.22 -9.41
C LYS A 94 27.73 1.16 -9.81
N ALA A 95 27.72 1.70 -11.05
CA ALA A 95 28.76 2.62 -11.50
C ALA A 95 28.71 3.99 -10.81
N LYS A 96 27.65 4.28 -10.05
CA LYS A 96 27.47 5.58 -9.36
C LYS A 96 28.17 5.68 -8.01
N GLY A 97 28.77 4.58 -7.53
CA GLY A 97 29.55 4.57 -6.29
C GLY A 97 28.73 4.83 -5.03
N ILE A 98 27.42 4.53 -5.04
CA ILE A 98 26.54 4.64 -3.87
C ILE A 98 26.77 3.40 -3.00
N ALA A 99 27.34 3.60 -1.81
CA ALA A 99 27.66 2.53 -0.87
C ALA A 99 26.74 2.52 0.36
N LYS A 100 26.17 3.67 0.72
CA LYS A 100 25.29 3.85 1.89
C LYS A 100 24.14 4.80 1.56
N PRO A 101 23.03 4.79 2.32
CA PRO A 101 21.86 5.62 2.03
C PRO A 101 22.18 7.12 1.91
N THR A 102 23.05 7.67 2.76
CA THR A 102 23.41 9.09 2.73
C THR A 102 24.11 9.53 1.44
N ASP A 103 24.64 8.60 0.64
CA ASP A 103 25.21 8.91 -0.67
C ASP A 103 24.14 9.29 -1.71
N LEU A 104 22.85 9.12 -1.37
CA LEU A 104 21.72 9.61 -2.19
C LEU A 104 21.52 11.12 -2.09
N ILE A 105 22.11 11.80 -1.10
CA ILE A 105 22.00 13.26 -0.94
C ILE A 105 22.61 13.94 -2.16
N GLY A 106 21.85 14.84 -2.78
CA GLY A 106 22.25 15.53 -4.02
C GLY A 106 22.10 14.70 -5.30
N ARG A 107 21.69 13.44 -5.21
CA ARG A 107 21.53 12.51 -6.36
C ARG A 107 20.17 12.61 -7.02
N ARG A 108 20.09 12.05 -8.22
CA ARG A 108 18.87 11.92 -9.01
C ARG A 108 18.27 10.53 -8.78
N VAL A 109 17.09 10.48 -8.14
CA VAL A 109 16.39 9.24 -7.82
C VAL A 109 15.10 9.15 -8.62
N GLY A 110 15.01 8.12 -9.43
CA GLY A 110 13.86 7.89 -10.30
C GLY A 110 12.69 7.21 -9.56
N CYS A 111 11.48 7.55 -9.96
CA CYS A 111 10.27 6.83 -9.57
C CYS A 111 9.16 7.00 -10.62
N ARG A 112 8.18 6.12 -10.62
CA ARG A 112 7.10 6.19 -11.61
C ARG A 112 6.22 7.41 -11.42
N THR A 113 5.75 7.63 -10.19
CA THR A 113 4.94 8.79 -9.78
C THR A 113 5.41 9.24 -8.41
N LEU A 114 5.15 10.48 -8.02
CA LEU A 114 5.57 10.98 -6.72
C LEU A 114 4.71 10.41 -5.57
N GLY A 115 3.41 10.32 -5.77
CA GLY A 115 2.39 10.10 -4.73
C GLY A 115 1.97 8.66 -4.48
N ALA A 116 2.72 7.65 -4.97
CA ALA A 116 2.45 6.28 -4.58
C ALA A 116 2.76 6.05 -3.09
N ALA A 117 1.88 5.32 -2.37
CA ALA A 117 2.10 5.00 -0.94
C ALA A 117 3.47 4.36 -0.70
N ALA A 118 3.89 3.46 -1.60
CA ALA A 118 5.23 2.88 -1.57
C ALA A 118 6.35 3.93 -1.52
N ASN A 119 6.21 5.00 -2.29
CA ASN A 119 7.21 6.07 -2.38
C ASN A 119 7.23 6.93 -1.12
N TYR A 120 6.07 7.22 -0.52
CA TYR A 120 6.00 7.91 0.77
C TYR A 120 6.68 7.09 1.87
N TRP A 121 6.42 5.78 1.93
CA TRP A 121 7.07 4.89 2.87
C TRP A 121 8.58 4.83 2.66
N MET A 122 9.07 4.64 1.41
CA MET A 122 10.50 4.60 1.13
C MET A 122 11.20 5.91 1.47
N ARG A 123 10.61 7.07 1.09
CA ARG A 123 11.16 8.38 1.46
C ARG A 123 11.14 8.62 2.96
N GLY A 124 10.07 8.23 3.65
CA GLY A 124 9.97 8.33 5.10
C GLY A 124 11.03 7.51 5.82
N HIS A 125 11.26 6.26 5.39
CA HIS A 125 12.34 5.42 5.92
C HIS A 125 13.73 6.00 5.64
N LEU A 126 13.97 6.47 4.41
CA LEU A 126 15.25 7.09 4.06
C LEU A 126 15.53 8.31 4.95
N GLU A 127 14.51 9.10 5.26
CA GLU A 127 14.66 10.30 6.09
C GLU A 127 14.79 9.97 7.59
N GLU A 128 13.88 9.19 8.16
CA GLU A 128 13.81 8.98 9.60
C GLU A 128 14.80 7.91 10.11
N ASP A 129 15.02 6.83 9.33
CA ASP A 129 15.90 5.72 9.73
C ASP A 129 17.31 5.83 9.15
N HIS A 130 17.51 6.59 8.06
CA HIS A 130 18.77 6.61 7.32
C HIS A 130 19.34 8.02 7.05
N ALA A 131 18.77 9.06 7.63
CA ALA A 131 19.24 10.45 7.55
C ALA A 131 19.39 10.98 6.09
N VAL A 132 18.48 10.59 5.19
CA VAL A 132 18.41 11.09 3.81
C VAL A 132 17.15 11.96 3.67
N PRO A 133 17.21 13.27 3.86
CA PRO A 133 16.07 14.15 3.70
C PRO A 133 15.51 14.08 2.29
N HIS A 134 14.21 13.90 2.12
CA HIS A 134 13.57 13.79 0.81
C HIS A 134 13.76 15.06 -0.05
N ARG A 135 13.96 16.22 0.57
CA ARG A 135 14.25 17.50 -0.11
C ARG A 135 15.70 17.63 -0.58
N ALA A 136 16.60 16.78 -0.06
CA ALA A 136 18.01 16.74 -0.48
C ALA A 136 18.24 15.88 -1.72
N VAL A 137 17.19 15.29 -2.29
CA VAL A 137 17.21 14.41 -3.47
C VAL A 137 16.45 15.06 -4.61
N THR A 138 16.89 14.86 -5.85
CA THR A 138 16.12 15.23 -7.04
C THR A 138 15.28 14.04 -7.51
N TRP A 139 13.95 14.16 -7.44
CA TRP A 139 13.02 13.10 -7.82
C TRP A 139 12.72 13.17 -9.31
N VAL A 140 13.08 12.12 -10.05
CA VAL A 140 12.84 12.01 -11.51
C VAL A 140 11.62 11.12 -11.72
N ILE A 141 10.48 11.71 -12.17
CA ILE A 141 9.20 11.03 -12.28
C ILE A 141 8.80 10.72 -13.71
N GLU A 142 8.21 9.54 -13.97
CA GLU A 142 7.71 9.16 -15.31
C GLU A 142 6.38 9.84 -15.64
N SER A 143 5.52 10.02 -14.63
CA SER A 143 4.18 10.57 -14.81
C SER A 143 3.82 11.50 -13.68
N ASP A 144 3.11 12.57 -14.01
CA ASP A 144 2.50 13.43 -13.01
C ASP A 144 1.33 12.75 -12.33
N ASP A 145 1.16 13.05 -11.05
CA ASP A 145 0.01 12.70 -10.22
C ASP A 145 -0.43 13.90 -9.38
N ASP A 146 -1.43 13.71 -8.53
CA ASP A 146 -1.92 14.80 -7.67
C ASP A 146 -0.84 15.27 -6.69
N ALA A 147 0.03 14.39 -6.25
CA ALA A 147 1.13 14.74 -5.35
C ALA A 147 2.18 15.61 -6.03
N SER A 148 2.58 15.26 -7.26
CA SER A 148 3.58 16.05 -8.01
C SER A 148 3.07 17.45 -8.40
N ARG A 149 1.77 17.57 -8.67
CA ARG A 149 1.14 18.87 -9.01
C ARG A 149 1.00 19.80 -7.80
N GLN A 150 1.03 19.27 -6.58
CA GLN A 150 0.88 20.01 -5.33
C GLN A 150 2.19 20.11 -4.54
N ALA A 151 3.24 19.47 -5.03
CA ALA A 151 4.51 19.42 -4.33
C ALA A 151 5.01 20.84 -4.00
N PRO A 152 5.55 21.05 -2.79
CA PRO A 152 6.18 22.30 -2.43
C PRO A 152 7.28 22.69 -3.41
N SER A 153 7.46 24.00 -3.64
CA SER A 153 8.42 24.52 -4.64
C SER A 153 9.89 24.18 -4.33
N ASP A 154 10.20 23.86 -3.08
CA ASP A 154 11.53 23.44 -2.63
C ASP A 154 11.80 21.94 -2.84
N LEU A 155 10.79 21.14 -3.22
CA LEU A 155 10.98 19.77 -3.63
C LEU A 155 11.43 19.70 -5.09
N LYS A 156 12.65 19.23 -5.32
CA LYS A 156 13.24 19.12 -6.65
C LYS A 156 12.61 17.97 -7.43
N ILE A 157 11.85 18.30 -8.49
CA ILE A 157 11.19 17.32 -9.36
C ILE A 157 11.61 17.55 -10.79
N GLU A 158 12.08 16.50 -11.45
CA GLU A 158 12.34 16.43 -12.89
C GLU A 158 11.40 15.39 -13.52
N ARG A 159 11.15 15.54 -14.82
CA ARG A 159 10.33 14.60 -15.57
C ARG A 159 11.19 13.78 -16.52
N VAL A 160 10.89 12.49 -16.59
CA VAL A 160 11.48 11.59 -17.57
C VAL A 160 11.18 12.09 -18.98
N PRO A 161 12.17 12.16 -19.89
CA PRO A 161 11.94 12.54 -21.29
C PRO A 161 10.91 11.61 -21.96
N ARG A 162 10.14 12.17 -22.89
CA ARG A 162 9.11 11.41 -23.62
C ARG A 162 9.70 10.15 -24.30
N GLY A 163 9.05 9.02 -24.12
CA GLY A 163 9.46 7.74 -24.72
C GLY A 163 10.55 7.00 -23.93
N ARG A 164 10.93 7.50 -22.75
CA ARG A 164 11.87 6.87 -21.84
C ARG A 164 11.18 6.41 -20.55
N ASN A 165 11.80 5.52 -19.81
CA ASN A 165 11.39 5.12 -18.46
C ASN A 165 12.57 5.16 -17.48
N VAL A 166 12.24 5.13 -16.19
CA VAL A 166 13.25 5.26 -15.12
C VAL A 166 14.21 4.07 -15.08
N GLU A 167 13.76 2.86 -15.39
CA GLU A 167 14.59 1.67 -15.37
C GLU A 167 15.71 1.74 -16.44
N GLU A 168 15.36 2.15 -17.65
CA GLU A 168 16.36 2.41 -18.72
C GLU A 168 17.34 3.50 -18.32
N MET A 169 16.83 4.62 -17.78
CA MET A 169 17.65 5.73 -17.31
C MET A 169 18.59 5.33 -16.18
N LEU A 170 18.17 4.40 -15.29
CA LEU A 170 19.05 3.86 -14.26
C LEU A 170 20.18 3.05 -14.87
N LEU A 171 19.88 2.14 -15.79
CA LEU A 171 20.89 1.26 -16.42
C LEU A 171 21.91 2.03 -17.26
N GLU A 172 21.51 3.17 -17.84
CA GLU A 172 22.39 4.08 -18.58
C GLU A 172 23.15 5.06 -17.66
N GLY A 173 22.79 5.13 -16.37
CA GLY A 173 23.36 6.07 -15.42
C GLY A 173 22.83 7.51 -15.55
N ALA A 174 21.72 7.72 -16.23
CA ALA A 174 21.06 9.03 -16.30
C ALA A 174 20.31 9.38 -14.99
N VAL A 175 19.92 8.37 -14.18
CA VAL A 175 19.59 8.51 -12.77
C VAL A 175 20.51 7.64 -11.95
N ASP A 176 20.74 8.01 -10.69
CA ASP A 176 21.72 7.33 -9.82
C ASP A 176 21.10 6.14 -9.09
N ALA A 177 19.83 6.29 -8.70
CA ALA A 177 19.03 5.28 -8.03
C ALA A 177 17.56 5.37 -8.49
N MET A 178 16.75 4.40 -8.11
CA MET A 178 15.30 4.43 -8.28
C MET A 178 14.57 3.74 -7.13
N ILE A 179 13.36 4.20 -6.87
CA ILE A 179 12.40 3.51 -6.00
C ILE A 179 11.27 2.94 -6.86
N ALA A 180 10.89 1.69 -6.62
CA ALA A 180 9.89 1.01 -7.42
C ALA A 180 8.83 0.31 -6.55
N PRO A 181 7.57 0.20 -6.99
CA PRO A 181 6.54 -0.50 -6.24
C PRO A 181 6.70 -2.03 -6.29
N ASN A 182 7.42 -2.54 -7.29
CA ASN A 182 7.62 -3.97 -7.54
C ASN A 182 9.08 -4.29 -7.84
N VAL A 183 9.42 -5.58 -7.84
CA VAL A 183 10.70 -6.03 -8.38
C VAL A 183 10.75 -5.69 -9.87
N THR A 184 11.79 -5.00 -10.27
CA THR A 184 12.01 -4.59 -11.66
C THR A 184 12.63 -5.73 -12.46
N ARG A 185 12.53 -5.64 -13.80
CA ARG A 185 13.08 -6.64 -14.71
C ARG A 185 14.59 -6.78 -14.53
N MET A 186 15.31 -5.67 -14.43
CA MET A 186 16.77 -5.66 -14.25
C MET A 186 17.22 -6.45 -13.02
N ILE A 187 16.46 -6.40 -11.92
CA ILE A 187 16.77 -7.16 -10.70
C ILE A 187 16.36 -8.63 -10.85
N GLY A 188 15.18 -8.88 -11.44
CA GLY A 188 14.67 -10.24 -11.66
C GLY A 188 15.55 -11.06 -12.61
N GLU A 189 16.14 -10.42 -13.62
CA GLU A 189 17.05 -11.04 -14.60
C GLU A 189 18.53 -10.96 -14.19
N GLY A 190 18.86 -10.29 -13.08
CA GLY A 190 20.24 -10.23 -12.56
C GLY A 190 21.17 -9.32 -13.37
N ASP A 191 20.68 -8.18 -13.88
CA ASP A 191 21.54 -7.23 -14.62
C ASP A 191 22.70 -6.77 -13.75
N ALA A 192 23.92 -6.98 -14.24
CA ALA A 192 25.16 -6.71 -13.51
C ALA A 192 25.35 -5.22 -13.16
N ARG A 193 24.66 -4.29 -13.85
CA ARG A 193 24.72 -2.84 -13.63
C ARG A 193 23.90 -2.38 -12.44
N ALA A 194 22.90 -3.17 -12.03
CA ALA A 194 21.95 -2.82 -10.98
C ALA A 194 22.25 -3.56 -9.67
N ALA A 195 21.88 -2.93 -8.55
CA ALA A 195 21.89 -3.55 -7.23
C ALA A 195 20.74 -3.00 -6.36
N ARG A 196 20.47 -3.65 -5.22
CA ARG A 196 19.66 -3.04 -4.16
C ARG A 196 20.53 -2.13 -3.30
N LEU A 197 19.97 -1.00 -2.88
CA LEU A 197 20.61 -0.13 -1.87
C LEU A 197 20.79 -0.90 -0.54
N PHE A 198 19.82 -1.73 -0.19
CA PHE A 198 19.83 -2.55 1.01
C PHE A 198 19.86 -4.04 0.60
N PRO A 199 21.04 -4.66 0.43
CA PRO A 199 21.12 -6.08 0.07
C PRO A 199 20.56 -6.99 1.17
N ASN A 200 20.66 -6.58 2.45
CA ASN A 200 20.13 -7.25 3.62
C ASN A 200 18.75 -6.70 4.05
N TYR A 201 17.94 -6.26 3.11
CA TYR A 201 16.64 -5.61 3.38
C TYR A 201 15.71 -6.41 4.30
N ALA A 202 15.71 -7.74 4.20
CA ALA A 202 14.84 -8.59 5.03
C ALA A 202 15.15 -8.46 6.53
N GLU A 203 16.44 -8.40 6.90
CA GLU A 203 16.88 -8.19 8.28
C GLU A 203 16.48 -6.80 8.78
N LEU A 204 16.73 -5.77 7.96
CA LEU A 204 16.39 -4.38 8.30
C LEU A 204 14.88 -4.18 8.43
N GLU A 205 14.08 -4.80 7.57
CA GLU A 205 12.61 -4.77 7.62
C GLU A 205 12.08 -5.52 8.86
N ALA A 206 12.71 -6.65 9.22
CA ALA A 206 12.39 -7.37 10.45
C ALA A 206 12.73 -6.53 11.71
N ASP A 207 13.86 -5.84 11.73
CA ASP A 207 14.23 -4.95 12.83
C ASP A 207 13.31 -3.73 12.91
N TYR A 208 12.91 -3.16 11.77
CA TYR A 208 11.91 -2.12 11.73
C TYR A 208 10.59 -2.59 12.36
N TYR A 209 10.12 -3.78 11.98
CA TYR A 209 8.91 -4.35 12.56
C TYR A 209 9.04 -4.58 14.06
N ARG A 210 10.16 -5.12 14.56
CA ARG A 210 10.38 -5.32 16.01
C ARG A 210 10.32 -4.01 16.79
N ARG A 211 10.83 -2.90 16.22
CA ARG A 211 10.81 -1.57 16.86
C ARG A 211 9.44 -0.90 16.82
N THR A 212 8.68 -1.08 15.76
CA THR A 212 7.46 -0.30 15.50
C THR A 212 6.18 -1.11 15.57
N GLY A 213 6.22 -2.40 15.29
CA GLY A 213 5.08 -3.27 15.02
C GLY A 213 4.44 -3.02 13.65
N PHE A 214 5.04 -2.19 12.79
CA PHE A 214 4.43 -1.79 11.54
C PHE A 214 4.75 -2.73 10.39
N PHE A 215 3.74 -3.39 9.86
CA PHE A 215 3.75 -3.91 8.50
C PHE A 215 3.07 -2.86 7.61
N PRO A 216 3.82 -2.10 6.80
CA PRO A 216 3.37 -0.85 6.21
C PRO A 216 2.09 -0.96 5.37
N ILE A 217 1.08 -0.17 5.72
CA ILE A 217 -0.18 -0.08 4.97
C ILE A 217 0.05 0.71 3.68
N MET A 218 -0.27 0.09 2.53
CA MET A 218 -0.13 0.70 1.21
C MET A 218 -1.46 1.20 0.65
N HIS A 219 -2.53 0.41 0.80
CA HIS A 219 -3.83 0.71 0.22
C HIS A 219 -4.94 0.70 1.26
N VAL A 220 -5.97 1.47 0.99
CA VAL A 220 -7.24 1.49 1.71
C VAL A 220 -8.36 1.00 0.80
N THR A 221 -9.46 0.56 1.38
CA THR A 221 -10.68 0.23 0.64
C THR A 221 -11.65 1.40 0.75
N THR A 222 -12.07 1.95 -0.38
CA THR A 222 -12.95 3.13 -0.44
C THR A 222 -14.37 2.75 -0.82
N VAL A 223 -15.33 3.53 -0.30
CA VAL A 223 -16.77 3.41 -0.56
C VAL A 223 -17.39 4.80 -0.74
N PRO A 224 -18.53 4.96 -1.46
CA PRO A 224 -19.18 6.25 -1.61
C PRO A 224 -19.66 6.78 -0.25
N ALA A 225 -19.31 8.02 0.07
CA ALA A 225 -19.68 8.64 1.35
C ALA A 225 -21.20 8.74 1.55
N GLU A 226 -21.95 9.03 0.48
CA GLU A 226 -23.42 9.12 0.55
C GLU A 226 -24.09 7.77 0.83
N ILE A 227 -23.52 6.65 0.35
CA ILE A 227 -24.05 5.31 0.63
C ILE A 227 -23.81 4.98 2.11
N VAL A 228 -22.63 5.30 2.65
CA VAL A 228 -22.34 5.16 4.09
C VAL A 228 -23.30 5.99 4.93
N ALA A 229 -23.55 7.25 4.55
CA ALA A 229 -24.48 8.12 5.28
C ALA A 229 -25.91 7.56 5.30
N ARG A 230 -26.38 6.94 4.22
CA ARG A 230 -27.71 6.32 4.13
C ARG A 230 -27.78 4.94 4.79
N HIS A 231 -26.67 4.20 4.79
CA HIS A 231 -26.58 2.81 5.22
C HIS A 231 -25.35 2.58 6.11
N PRO A 232 -25.22 3.22 7.28
CA PRO A 232 -24.00 3.16 8.11
C PRO A 232 -23.64 1.73 8.55
N TRP A 233 -24.63 0.85 8.70
CA TRP A 233 -24.43 -0.57 9.00
C TRP A 233 -23.58 -1.34 7.97
N MET A 234 -23.47 -0.81 6.74
CA MET A 234 -22.70 -1.47 5.69
C MET A 234 -21.20 -1.52 6.00
N VAL A 235 -20.69 -0.55 6.76
CA VAL A 235 -19.27 -0.50 7.13
C VAL A 235 -18.90 -1.76 7.92
N GLU A 236 -19.66 -2.06 8.96
CA GLU A 236 -19.45 -3.27 9.77
C GLU A 236 -19.62 -4.54 8.92
N SER A 237 -20.73 -4.62 8.16
CA SER A 237 -21.03 -5.78 7.32
C SER A 237 -19.90 -6.08 6.31
N LEU A 238 -19.36 -5.07 5.65
CA LEU A 238 -18.25 -5.21 4.71
C LEU A 238 -16.98 -5.63 5.43
N VAL A 239 -16.59 -4.94 6.50
CA VAL A 239 -15.34 -5.23 7.21
C VAL A 239 -15.35 -6.64 7.78
N LEU A 240 -16.47 -7.10 8.35
CA LEU A 240 -16.61 -8.48 8.83
C LEU A 240 -16.52 -9.51 7.70
N ALA A 241 -17.09 -9.23 6.53
CA ALA A 241 -17.00 -10.12 5.39
C ALA A 241 -15.57 -10.19 4.80
N PHE A 242 -14.85 -9.06 4.75
CA PHE A 242 -13.43 -9.07 4.39
C PHE A 242 -12.59 -9.83 5.42
N GLU A 243 -12.89 -9.67 6.71
CA GLU A 243 -12.22 -10.40 7.79
C GLU A 243 -12.45 -11.92 7.65
N GLU A 244 -13.68 -12.35 7.41
CA GLU A 244 -14.00 -13.76 7.19
C GLU A 244 -13.26 -14.34 5.98
N ALA A 245 -13.23 -13.60 4.86
CA ALA A 245 -12.50 -14.00 3.65
C ALA A 245 -10.99 -14.15 3.92
N LYS A 246 -10.40 -13.21 4.67
CA LYS A 246 -9.00 -13.25 5.10
C LYS A 246 -8.72 -14.48 5.99
N GLN A 247 -9.59 -14.78 6.95
CA GLN A 247 -9.43 -15.97 7.81
C GLN A 247 -9.52 -17.27 7.02
N LEU A 248 -10.38 -17.35 5.98
CA LEU A 248 -10.41 -18.48 5.05
C LEU A 248 -9.10 -18.62 4.27
N ALA A 249 -8.56 -17.51 3.80
CA ALA A 249 -7.27 -17.49 3.11
C ALA A 249 -6.14 -17.99 4.02
N TYR A 250 -6.06 -17.53 5.26
CA TYR A 250 -5.06 -18.02 6.21
C TYR A 250 -5.13 -19.50 6.46
N ARG A 251 -6.33 -20.08 6.63
CA ARG A 251 -6.50 -21.53 6.76
C ARG A 251 -5.99 -22.28 5.52
N ARG A 252 -6.28 -21.75 4.34
CA ARG A 252 -5.84 -22.35 3.07
C ARG A 252 -4.33 -22.25 2.89
N LEU A 253 -3.73 -21.09 3.20
CA LEU A 253 -2.28 -20.86 3.09
C LEU A 253 -1.47 -21.62 4.15
N ALA A 254 -2.08 -21.99 5.27
CA ALA A 254 -1.42 -22.83 6.28
C ALA A 254 -1.06 -24.24 5.77
N ASP A 255 -1.75 -24.73 4.74
CA ASP A 255 -1.40 -25.98 4.06
C ASP A 255 -0.39 -25.69 2.93
N PRO A 256 0.88 -26.12 3.07
CA PRO A 256 1.92 -25.83 2.08
C PRO A 256 1.65 -26.46 0.71
N ARG A 257 0.75 -27.44 0.60
CA ARG A 257 0.35 -28.04 -0.68
C ARG A 257 -0.39 -27.05 -1.58
N ASN A 258 -0.98 -25.99 -1.02
CA ASN A 258 -1.70 -24.96 -1.77
C ASN A 258 -0.78 -23.92 -2.43
N VAL A 259 0.50 -23.93 -2.09
CA VAL A 259 1.48 -22.95 -2.60
C VAL A 259 2.66 -23.69 -3.24
N PRO A 260 2.87 -23.61 -4.58
CA PRO A 260 3.89 -24.38 -5.29
C PRO A 260 5.30 -23.75 -5.13
N LEU A 261 5.76 -23.57 -3.90
CA LEU A 261 7.09 -23.09 -3.54
C LEU A 261 7.76 -24.08 -2.60
N ALA A 262 8.98 -24.52 -2.94
CA ALA A 262 9.69 -25.55 -2.20
C ALA A 262 9.95 -25.19 -0.72
N TRP A 263 10.26 -23.92 -0.45
CA TRP A 263 10.60 -23.42 0.88
C TRP A 263 9.47 -22.63 1.53
N TYR A 264 8.23 -22.73 1.00
CA TYR A 264 7.08 -21.96 1.49
C TYR A 264 6.85 -22.15 2.99
N ARG A 265 6.93 -23.38 3.47
CA ARG A 265 6.71 -23.71 4.89
C ARG A 265 7.67 -22.96 5.80
N THR A 266 8.95 -22.92 5.45
CA THR A 266 9.97 -22.19 6.21
C THR A 266 9.64 -20.71 6.28
N TYR A 267 9.37 -20.08 5.13
CA TYR A 267 9.01 -18.66 5.09
C TYR A 267 7.72 -18.34 5.84
N TRP A 268 6.73 -19.21 5.76
CA TRP A 268 5.48 -19.07 6.49
C TRP A 268 5.69 -19.08 8.01
N GLU A 269 6.52 -19.99 8.53
CA GLU A 269 6.81 -20.12 9.96
C GLU A 269 7.65 -18.92 10.46
N GLU A 270 8.67 -18.51 9.70
CA GLU A 270 9.50 -17.35 10.02
C GLU A 270 8.66 -16.06 10.05
N GLU A 271 7.82 -15.85 9.04
CA GLU A 271 6.93 -14.68 8.99
C GLU A 271 5.95 -14.66 10.18
N ARG A 272 5.34 -15.80 10.48
CA ARG A 272 4.42 -15.92 11.62
C ARG A 272 5.09 -15.73 12.96
N ALA A 273 6.31 -16.21 13.13
CA ALA A 273 7.10 -15.98 14.34
C ALA A 273 7.43 -14.50 14.54
N LEU A 274 7.65 -13.75 13.45
CA LEU A 274 7.97 -12.33 13.49
C LEU A 274 6.71 -11.46 13.58
N LEU A 275 5.76 -11.63 12.66
CA LEU A 275 4.62 -10.72 12.47
C LEU A 275 3.38 -11.13 13.29
N GLY A 276 3.38 -12.31 13.89
CA GLY A 276 2.26 -12.85 14.66
C GLY A 276 1.17 -13.49 13.78
N PRO A 277 0.00 -13.77 14.39
CA PRO A 277 -1.05 -14.57 13.74
C PRO A 277 -1.86 -13.82 12.69
N ASP A 278 -1.84 -12.48 12.66
CA ASP A 278 -2.63 -11.66 11.75
C ASP A 278 -1.84 -10.46 11.19
N PRO A 279 -0.87 -10.68 10.31
CA PRO A 279 -0.09 -9.58 9.72
C PRO A 279 -0.93 -8.64 8.86
N TRP A 280 -2.07 -9.09 8.32
CA TRP A 280 -3.04 -8.27 7.57
C TRP A 280 -4.22 -7.82 8.45
N GLU A 281 -4.00 -7.50 9.71
CA GLU A 281 -5.04 -6.99 10.62
C GLU A 281 -5.88 -5.89 9.96
N PHE A 282 -7.22 -6.05 9.97
CA PHE A 282 -8.17 -5.02 9.57
C PHE A 282 -8.67 -4.25 10.80
N GLY A 283 -9.47 -3.21 10.57
CA GLY A 283 -9.97 -2.35 11.66
C GLY A 283 -8.99 -1.24 12.03
N LEU A 284 -9.47 -0.32 12.87
CA LEU A 284 -8.70 0.79 13.42
C LEU A 284 -8.21 0.46 14.84
N SER A 285 -7.46 -0.65 14.98
CA SER A 285 -6.70 -0.91 16.21
C SER A 285 -5.69 0.21 16.47
N ASP A 286 -5.20 0.33 17.70
CA ASP A 286 -4.18 1.33 18.01
C ASP A 286 -2.91 1.16 17.17
N LEU A 287 -2.57 -0.07 16.80
CA LEU A 287 -1.47 -0.35 15.89
C LEU A 287 -1.75 0.18 14.48
N ASN A 288 -2.92 -0.11 13.92
CA ASN A 288 -3.31 0.35 12.59
C ASN A 288 -3.49 1.87 12.54
N LYS A 289 -4.00 2.50 13.60
CA LYS A 289 -4.07 3.97 13.71
C LYS A 289 -2.67 4.59 13.65
N ARG A 290 -1.70 4.05 14.40
CA ARG A 290 -0.30 4.54 14.34
C ARG A 290 0.34 4.27 12.98
N ASN A 291 0.16 3.08 12.42
CA ASN A 291 0.73 2.69 11.13
C ASN A 291 0.22 3.60 10.01
N TYR A 292 -1.11 3.71 9.84
CA TYR A 292 -1.68 4.56 8.79
C TYR A 292 -1.46 6.05 9.10
N GLY A 293 -1.51 6.46 10.37
CA GLY A 293 -1.17 7.82 10.81
C GLY A 293 0.26 8.21 10.46
N THR A 294 1.21 7.27 10.46
CA THR A 294 2.58 7.51 9.98
C THR A 294 2.60 7.81 8.49
N LEU A 295 1.87 7.03 7.67
CA LEU A 295 1.71 7.34 6.24
C LEU A 295 1.11 8.74 6.04
N VAL A 296 0.03 9.09 6.77
CA VAL A 296 -0.62 10.41 6.68
C VAL A 296 0.35 11.52 7.03
N ARG A 297 1.11 11.38 8.12
CA ARG A 297 2.14 12.34 8.54
C ARG A 297 3.22 12.51 7.46
N TRP A 298 3.70 11.42 6.85
CA TRP A 298 4.70 11.50 5.78
C TRP A 298 4.15 12.07 4.48
N VAL A 299 2.90 11.77 4.12
CA VAL A 299 2.23 12.44 2.98
C VAL A 299 2.18 13.95 3.22
N HIS A 300 1.76 14.36 4.43
CA HIS A 300 1.71 15.77 4.78
C HIS A 300 3.09 16.43 4.70
N ALA A 301 4.11 15.88 5.39
CA ALA A 301 5.46 16.45 5.41
C ALA A 301 6.12 16.56 4.04
N GLN A 302 5.79 15.63 3.14
CA GLN A 302 6.45 15.53 1.83
C GLN A 302 5.76 16.33 0.73
N VAL A 303 4.44 16.48 0.74
CA VAL A 303 3.73 17.08 -0.41
C VAL A 303 2.54 17.97 -0.06
N LEU A 304 2.03 17.97 1.17
CA LEU A 304 0.89 18.79 1.51
C LEU A 304 1.29 20.09 2.22
N THR A 305 0.39 21.06 2.19
CA THR A 305 0.52 22.34 2.92
C THR A 305 -0.64 22.49 3.91
N GLY A 306 -0.53 23.37 4.88
CA GLY A 306 -1.58 23.59 5.89
C GLY A 306 -1.57 22.52 6.99
N SER A 307 -2.73 22.13 7.49
CA SER A 307 -2.87 21.19 8.60
C SER A 307 -2.75 19.73 8.13
N CYS A 308 -2.11 18.90 8.94
CA CYS A 308 -2.08 17.45 8.72
C CYS A 308 -3.48 16.86 8.89
N PRO A 309 -4.00 16.09 7.91
CA PRO A 309 -5.29 15.41 8.05
C PRO A 309 -5.33 14.49 9.27
N LYS A 310 -6.46 14.45 9.96
CA LYS A 310 -6.70 13.50 11.06
C LYS A 310 -7.35 12.22 10.53
N LEU A 311 -7.24 11.13 11.26
CA LEU A 311 -7.88 9.87 10.86
C LEU A 311 -9.40 9.97 10.81
N GLU A 312 -9.99 10.82 11.66
CA GLU A 312 -11.42 11.11 11.70
C GLU A 312 -11.93 11.82 10.42
N ASP A 313 -11.04 12.50 9.69
CA ASP A 313 -11.36 13.11 8.39
C ASP A 313 -11.28 12.08 7.24
N LEU A 314 -10.62 10.94 7.48
CA LEU A 314 -10.32 9.91 6.48
C LEU A 314 -11.23 8.69 6.58
N PHE A 315 -11.77 8.39 7.75
CA PHE A 315 -12.65 7.25 7.99
C PHE A 315 -13.98 7.68 8.56
N PRO A 316 -15.09 7.00 8.24
CA PRO A 316 -16.39 7.30 8.84
C PRO A 316 -16.39 6.91 10.33
N LYS A 317 -17.24 7.55 11.12
CA LYS A 317 -17.34 7.32 12.58
C LYS A 317 -17.59 5.85 12.95
N GLU A 318 -18.31 5.12 12.12
CA GLU A 318 -18.60 3.70 12.27
C GLU A 318 -17.32 2.86 12.30
N ALA A 319 -16.29 3.27 11.56
CA ALA A 319 -15.01 2.56 11.50
C ALA A 319 -14.26 2.53 12.86
N PHE A 320 -14.49 3.55 13.69
CA PHE A 320 -13.86 3.66 15.02
C PHE A 320 -14.58 2.84 16.11
N GLN A 321 -15.78 2.34 15.80
CA GLN A 321 -16.62 1.57 16.73
C GLN A 321 -16.58 0.06 16.46
N LEU A 322 -15.82 -0.37 15.43
CA LEU A 322 -15.77 -1.77 15.03
C LEU A 322 -14.98 -2.61 16.05
N GLU A 323 -15.61 -3.66 16.52
CA GLU A 323 -14.96 -4.74 17.26
C GLU A 323 -14.82 -5.95 16.35
N LEU A 324 -13.60 -6.18 15.87
CA LEU A 324 -13.33 -7.34 15.01
C LEU A 324 -12.91 -8.55 15.85
N PRO A 325 -13.35 -9.75 15.46
CA PRO A 325 -12.88 -10.96 16.11
C PRO A 325 -11.36 -11.04 15.95
N ARG A 326 -10.64 -11.21 17.05
CA ARG A 326 -9.20 -11.44 17.00
C ARG A 326 -8.94 -12.73 16.21
N ALA A 327 -7.94 -12.69 15.32
CA ALA A 327 -7.51 -13.89 14.62
C ALA A 327 -7.18 -14.99 15.65
N ARG A 328 -7.98 -16.05 15.64
CA ARG A 328 -7.65 -17.26 16.40
C ARG A 328 -6.44 -17.89 15.72
N GLY A 329 -5.51 -18.40 16.52
CA GLY A 329 -4.41 -19.19 15.96
C GLY A 329 -4.94 -20.24 14.98
N ILE A 330 -4.22 -20.48 13.90
CA ILE A 330 -4.63 -21.47 12.90
C ILE A 330 -4.65 -22.83 13.57
N ASP A 331 -5.82 -23.49 13.55
CA ASP A 331 -5.91 -24.90 13.94
C ASP A 331 -5.32 -25.74 12.80
N TYR A 332 -4.10 -26.24 13.00
CA TYR A 332 -3.37 -27.08 12.04
C TYR A 332 -3.89 -28.53 11.99
N LYS A 333 -5.10 -28.81 12.44
CA LYS A 333 -5.72 -30.12 12.22
C LYS A 333 -6.08 -30.25 10.75
N PHE A 334 -5.24 -30.97 10.03
CA PHE A 334 -5.43 -31.38 8.63
C PHE A 334 -6.03 -32.79 8.58
#